data_a22a67fec72fe95d8186d44efad8ba65
#
_entry.id   a22a67fec72fe95d8186d44efad8ba65
#
_cell.length_a   1.000
_cell.length_b   1.000
_cell.length_c   1.000
_cell.angle_alpha   90.00
_cell.angle_beta   90.00
_cell.angle_gamma   90.00
#
_symmetry.space_group_name_H-M   'P 1'
#
loop_
_entity.id
_entity.type
_entity.pdbx_description
1 polymer ?
#
loop_
_entity_poly.entity_id
_entity_poly.type
_entity_poly.pdbx_seq_one_letter_code
_entity_poly.pdbx_strand_id
1 'polypeptide(L)'
;MNEMLYYDLKDASGVAPGLAMQISRELGRRIVAGHYKEDALVEDEGKLSQRFGVSKSVIREGVKLLVSKGLLEVKRGSGTRVRRRASWALLDDDVLAWHLSVDTKPIFLRQLLDMRQMMEPKAAGWAAQHGTDAQHADIEAAQIRMEEESHSIEDFVVADALFHRAILRAANNEILLSMEGVIFSALLSSIRLTNRDPRENASSIPFHRKVL
;
A
#
# COMPACT_ATOMS: atom_id res chain seq x y z
N MET A 1 -5.50 -6.43 -9.17
CA MET A 1 -5.12 -5.20 -9.89
C MET A 1 -4.49 -4.18 -8.94
N ASN A 2 -5.18 -3.62 -7.96
CA ASN A 2 -4.65 -2.54 -7.10
C ASN A 2 -3.38 -2.89 -6.30
N GLU A 3 -3.20 -4.15 -5.90
CA GLU A 3 -1.97 -4.57 -5.20
C GLU A 3 -0.74 -4.55 -6.13
N MET A 4 -0.89 -5.00 -7.36
CA MET A 4 0.19 -4.93 -8.37
C MET A 4 0.55 -3.47 -8.62
N LEU A 5 -0.45 -2.62 -8.85
CA LEU A 5 -0.27 -1.19 -9.05
C LEU A 5 0.43 -0.50 -7.85
N TYR A 6 0.13 -0.94 -6.62
CA TYR A 6 0.84 -0.45 -5.44
C TYR A 6 2.35 -0.74 -5.50
N TYR A 7 2.72 -1.98 -5.85
CA TYR A 7 4.14 -2.35 -5.96
C TYR A 7 4.83 -1.62 -7.13
N ASP A 8 4.13 -1.39 -8.24
CA ASP A 8 4.65 -0.63 -9.38
C ASP A 8 4.92 0.83 -8.99
N LEU A 9 4.00 1.47 -8.25
CA LEU A 9 4.18 2.82 -7.72
C LEU A 9 5.34 2.95 -6.73
N LYS A 10 5.64 1.88 -5.98
CA LYS A 10 6.78 1.84 -5.03
C LYS A 10 8.11 1.50 -5.70
N ASP A 11 8.16 1.36 -7.03
CA ASP A 11 9.35 0.94 -7.78
C ASP A 11 9.92 -0.43 -7.28
N ALA A 12 9.04 -1.27 -6.69
CA ALA A 12 9.41 -2.55 -6.09
C ALA A 12 9.51 -3.71 -7.10
N SER A 13 9.39 -3.41 -8.39
CA SER A 13 9.13 -4.39 -9.46
C SER A 13 10.38 -4.98 -10.15
N GLY A 14 11.58 -4.81 -9.61
CA GLY A 14 12.80 -5.19 -10.32
C GLY A 14 13.09 -6.69 -10.42
N VAL A 15 12.57 -7.54 -9.54
CA VAL A 15 12.88 -8.98 -9.51
C VAL A 15 11.63 -9.78 -9.15
N ALA A 16 11.36 -10.88 -9.88
CA ALA A 16 10.27 -11.78 -9.55
C ALA A 16 10.43 -12.28 -8.09
N PRO A 17 9.39 -12.17 -7.26
CA PRO A 17 9.46 -12.54 -5.84
C PRO A 17 9.78 -14.02 -5.70
N GLY A 18 10.79 -14.35 -4.88
CA GLY A 18 11.13 -15.74 -4.55
C GLY A 18 9.97 -16.48 -3.88
N LEU A 19 10.00 -17.81 -3.89
CA LEU A 19 8.91 -18.65 -3.37
C LEU A 19 8.50 -18.30 -1.94
N ALA A 20 9.44 -17.99 -1.06
CA ALA A 20 9.15 -17.59 0.32
C ALA A 20 8.31 -16.30 0.39
N MET A 21 8.62 -15.33 -0.46
CA MET A 21 7.85 -14.09 -0.58
C MET A 21 6.43 -14.36 -1.12
N GLN A 22 6.30 -15.24 -2.12
CA GLN A 22 4.98 -15.63 -2.65
C GLN A 22 4.12 -16.31 -1.58
N ILE A 23 4.70 -17.20 -0.76
CA ILE A 23 4.03 -17.81 0.39
C ILE A 23 3.60 -16.75 1.41
N SER A 24 4.51 -15.84 1.74
CA SER A 24 4.21 -14.72 2.66
C SER A 24 3.04 -13.87 2.15
N ARG A 25 3.02 -13.51 0.87
CA ARG A 25 1.94 -12.73 0.25
C ARG A 25 0.61 -13.48 0.33
N GLU A 26 0.58 -14.73 -0.07
CA GLU A 26 -0.67 -15.52 -0.06
C GLU A 26 -1.22 -15.70 1.36
N LEU A 27 -0.38 -16.09 2.32
CA LEU A 27 -0.81 -16.21 3.72
C LEU A 27 -1.18 -14.85 4.33
N GLY A 28 -0.41 -13.80 4.04
CA GLY A 28 -0.67 -12.44 4.50
C GLY A 28 -2.02 -11.92 4.04
N ARG A 29 -2.35 -12.07 2.75
CA ARG A 29 -3.68 -11.72 2.20
C ARG A 29 -4.79 -12.46 2.91
N ARG A 30 -4.64 -13.75 3.17
CA ARG A 30 -5.66 -14.56 3.87
C ARG A 30 -5.85 -14.13 5.31
N ILE A 31 -4.75 -13.73 5.99
CA ILE A 31 -4.82 -13.21 7.36
C ILE A 31 -5.55 -11.86 7.36
N VAL A 32 -5.15 -10.95 6.46
CA VAL A 32 -5.77 -9.61 6.32
C VAL A 32 -7.24 -9.71 5.95
N ALA A 33 -7.60 -10.66 5.07
CA ALA A 33 -8.99 -10.96 4.69
C ALA A 33 -9.83 -11.55 5.84
N GLY A 34 -9.20 -11.98 6.95
CA GLY A 34 -9.91 -12.56 8.09
C GLY A 34 -10.22 -14.05 7.97
N HIS A 35 -9.61 -14.75 7.01
CA HIS A 35 -9.73 -16.22 6.93
C HIS A 35 -9.13 -16.93 8.15
N TYR A 36 -8.21 -16.26 8.84
CA TYR A 36 -7.71 -16.66 10.15
C TYR A 36 -8.11 -15.60 11.18
N LYS A 37 -8.77 -16.03 12.26
CA LYS A 37 -9.10 -15.15 13.39
C LYS A 37 -7.83 -14.80 14.18
N GLU A 38 -7.87 -13.71 14.92
CA GLU A 38 -6.84 -13.40 15.91
C GLU A 38 -6.68 -14.56 16.90
N ASP A 39 -5.47 -14.85 17.32
CA ASP A 39 -5.06 -15.95 18.18
C ASP A 39 -5.29 -17.39 17.60
N ALA A 40 -5.83 -17.49 16.38
CA ALA A 40 -6.03 -18.79 15.72
C ALA A 40 -4.69 -19.43 15.30
N LEU A 41 -4.64 -20.76 15.33
CA LEU A 41 -3.54 -21.54 14.77
C LEU A 41 -3.58 -21.48 13.24
N VAL A 42 -2.43 -21.25 12.64
CA VAL A 42 -2.19 -21.49 11.22
C VAL A 42 -1.79 -22.96 11.04
N GLU A 43 -2.03 -23.51 9.86
CA GLU A 43 -1.62 -24.88 9.53
C GLU A 43 -0.12 -25.10 9.81
N ASP A 44 0.24 -26.30 10.25
CA ASP A 44 1.64 -26.66 10.46
C ASP A 44 2.46 -26.67 9.16
N GLU A 45 3.78 -26.60 9.28
CA GLU A 45 4.71 -26.54 8.14
C GLU A 45 4.52 -27.70 7.14
N GLY A 46 4.12 -28.88 7.61
CA GLY A 46 3.89 -30.04 6.75
C GLY A 46 2.66 -29.85 5.87
N LYS A 47 1.56 -29.40 6.44
CA LYS A 47 0.32 -29.09 5.71
C LYS A 47 0.50 -27.93 4.73
N LEU A 48 1.18 -26.87 5.16
CA LEU A 48 1.51 -25.74 4.28
C LEU A 48 2.43 -26.18 3.13
N SER A 49 3.44 -27.01 3.42
CA SER A 49 4.35 -27.57 2.41
C SER A 49 3.58 -28.37 1.34
N GLN A 50 2.65 -29.24 1.76
CA GLN A 50 1.79 -29.98 0.84
C GLN A 50 0.87 -29.06 0.03
N ARG A 51 0.23 -28.09 0.69
CA ARG A 51 -0.71 -27.16 0.06
C ARG A 51 -0.07 -26.30 -1.01
N PHE A 52 1.15 -25.80 -0.75
CA PHE A 52 1.86 -24.91 -1.67
C PHE A 52 2.83 -25.65 -2.62
N GLY A 53 3.03 -26.95 -2.44
CA GLY A 53 3.95 -27.74 -3.28
C GLY A 53 5.42 -27.32 -3.14
N VAL A 54 5.83 -26.83 -1.98
CA VAL A 54 7.19 -26.36 -1.71
C VAL A 54 7.80 -27.05 -0.48
N SER A 55 9.12 -26.90 -0.31
CA SER A 55 9.81 -27.48 0.86
C SER A 55 9.41 -26.78 2.17
N LYS A 56 9.56 -27.49 3.30
CA LYS A 56 9.33 -26.90 4.63
C LYS A 56 10.27 -25.73 4.94
N SER A 57 11.47 -25.69 4.36
CA SER A 57 12.39 -24.55 4.53
C SER A 57 11.82 -23.27 3.88
N VAL A 58 11.23 -23.38 2.70
CA VAL A 58 10.55 -22.25 2.03
C VAL A 58 9.36 -21.76 2.85
N ILE A 59 8.57 -22.69 3.42
CA ILE A 59 7.45 -22.33 4.32
C ILE A 59 7.98 -21.57 5.54
N ARG A 60 9.06 -22.06 6.19
CA ARG A 60 9.64 -21.35 7.34
C ARG A 60 10.10 -19.94 7.01
N GLU A 61 10.75 -19.73 5.87
CA GLU A 61 11.16 -18.40 5.44
C GLU A 61 9.92 -17.50 5.17
N GLY A 62 8.89 -17.99 4.51
CA GLY A 62 7.64 -17.26 4.32
C GLY A 62 6.96 -16.89 5.65
N VAL A 63 6.93 -17.82 6.61
CA VAL A 63 6.39 -17.56 7.96
C VAL A 63 7.24 -16.53 8.71
N LYS A 64 8.58 -16.58 8.62
CA LYS A 64 9.47 -15.56 9.23
C LYS A 64 9.17 -14.16 8.71
N LEU A 65 8.89 -13.99 7.40
CA LEU A 65 8.49 -12.71 6.84
C LEU A 65 7.17 -12.21 7.46
N LEU A 66 6.21 -13.08 7.73
CA LEU A 66 4.97 -12.69 8.41
C LEU A 66 5.16 -12.40 9.90
N VAL A 67 6.12 -13.07 10.54
CA VAL A 67 6.51 -12.77 11.93
C VAL A 67 7.18 -11.40 12.01
N SER A 68 8.08 -11.04 11.09
CA SER A 68 8.72 -9.72 11.07
C SER A 68 7.73 -8.59 10.84
N LYS A 69 6.66 -8.84 10.08
CA LYS A 69 5.54 -7.90 9.86
C LYS A 69 4.51 -7.89 11.01
N GLY A 70 4.73 -8.67 12.05
CA GLY A 70 3.87 -8.72 13.24
C GLY A 70 2.54 -9.46 13.05
N LEU A 71 2.31 -10.13 11.91
CA LEU A 71 1.06 -10.86 11.64
C LEU A 71 1.02 -12.21 12.34
N LEU A 72 2.16 -12.86 12.47
CA LEU A 72 2.29 -14.18 13.08
C LEU A 72 3.24 -14.18 14.29
N GLU A 73 3.06 -15.16 15.16
CA GLU A 73 4.02 -15.55 16.18
C GLU A 73 4.21 -17.07 16.16
N VAL A 74 5.44 -17.50 16.40
CA VAL A 74 5.78 -18.92 16.53
C VAL A 74 6.09 -19.22 17.99
N LYS A 75 5.29 -20.09 18.62
CA LYS A 75 5.52 -20.54 20.01
C LYS A 75 5.93 -22.01 20.00
N ARG A 76 7.12 -22.28 20.56
CA ARG A 76 7.61 -23.66 20.69
C ARG A 76 6.59 -24.54 21.40
N GLY A 77 6.25 -25.67 20.80
CA GLY A 77 5.23 -26.60 21.33
C GLY A 77 3.77 -26.19 21.14
N SER A 78 3.49 -24.93 20.73
CA SER A 78 2.11 -24.43 20.54
C SER A 78 1.78 -24.07 19.09
N GLY A 79 2.77 -24.15 18.20
CA GLY A 79 2.59 -23.87 16.77
C GLY A 79 2.65 -22.38 16.42
N THR A 80 2.22 -22.07 15.18
CA THR A 80 2.19 -20.70 14.64
C THR A 80 0.78 -20.12 14.79
N ARG A 81 0.68 -18.91 15.35
CA ARG A 81 -0.61 -18.25 15.59
C ARG A 81 -0.65 -16.88 14.94
N VAL A 82 -1.85 -16.45 14.55
CA VAL A 82 -2.12 -15.08 14.13
C VAL A 82 -2.11 -14.17 15.34
N ARG A 83 -1.34 -13.09 15.26
CA ARG A 83 -1.29 -12.09 16.32
C ARG A 83 -2.48 -11.14 16.23
N ARG A 84 -2.78 -10.47 17.34
CA ARG A 84 -3.79 -9.42 17.38
C ARG A 84 -3.41 -8.28 16.44
N ARG A 85 -4.39 -7.69 15.77
CA ARG A 85 -4.19 -6.63 14.78
C ARG A 85 -3.35 -5.45 15.30
N ALA A 86 -3.46 -5.12 16.58
CA ALA A 86 -2.63 -4.07 17.20
C ALA A 86 -1.12 -4.33 17.15
N SER A 87 -0.70 -5.59 16.85
CA SER A 87 0.70 -5.96 16.70
C SER A 87 1.19 -5.92 15.26
N TRP A 88 0.29 -5.70 14.29
CA TRP A 88 0.64 -5.73 12.88
C TRP A 88 1.38 -4.45 12.47
N ALA A 89 2.39 -4.57 11.65
CA ALA A 89 3.09 -3.44 11.06
C ALA A 89 2.24 -2.82 9.94
N LEU A 90 1.20 -2.06 10.32
CA LEU A 90 0.20 -1.53 9.37
C LEU A 90 0.77 -0.54 8.34
N LEU A 91 1.95 0.02 8.56
CA LEU A 91 2.65 0.90 7.63
C LEU A 91 3.66 0.14 6.74
N ASP A 92 3.82 -1.18 6.92
CA ASP A 92 4.63 -2.01 6.04
C ASP A 92 3.97 -2.11 4.65
N ASP A 93 4.77 -1.93 3.60
CA ASP A 93 4.28 -1.85 2.22
C ASP A 93 3.51 -3.11 1.79
N ASP A 94 3.99 -4.31 2.16
CA ASP A 94 3.26 -5.54 1.85
C ASP A 94 1.92 -5.60 2.60
N VAL A 95 1.89 -5.22 3.88
CA VAL A 95 0.65 -5.22 4.69
C VAL A 95 -0.36 -4.23 4.12
N LEU A 96 0.07 -3.04 3.72
CA LEU A 96 -0.77 -2.05 3.03
C LEU A 96 -1.30 -2.61 1.70
N ALA A 97 -0.41 -3.18 0.85
CA ALA A 97 -0.78 -3.76 -0.43
C ALA A 97 -1.79 -4.91 -0.27
N TRP A 98 -1.63 -5.77 0.74
CA TRP A 98 -2.59 -6.86 0.99
C TRP A 98 -3.98 -6.35 1.36
N HIS A 99 -4.09 -5.22 2.04
CA HIS A 99 -5.40 -4.58 2.28
C HIS A 99 -6.07 -4.14 0.98
N LEU A 100 -5.31 -3.84 -0.08
CA LEU A 100 -5.85 -3.49 -1.40
C LEU A 100 -6.39 -4.71 -2.17
N SER A 101 -5.92 -5.92 -1.84
CA SER A 101 -6.34 -7.16 -2.50
C SER A 101 -7.61 -7.79 -1.92
N VAL A 102 -8.07 -7.30 -0.77
CA VAL A 102 -9.25 -7.81 -0.06
C VAL A 102 -10.31 -6.73 0.10
N ASP A 103 -11.52 -7.11 0.52
CA ASP A 103 -12.55 -6.12 0.88
C ASP A 103 -12.10 -5.33 2.11
N THR A 104 -11.59 -4.14 1.85
CA THR A 104 -11.06 -3.26 2.88
C THR A 104 -12.19 -2.81 3.81
N LYS A 105 -12.01 -3.03 5.11
CA LYS A 105 -13.00 -2.59 6.10
C LYS A 105 -13.18 -1.07 6.04
N PRO A 106 -14.41 -0.55 6.04
CA PRO A 106 -14.66 0.90 5.94
C PRO A 106 -13.92 1.73 6.99
N ILE A 107 -13.74 1.18 8.20
CA ILE A 107 -12.98 1.85 9.26
C ILE A 107 -11.50 2.03 8.90
N PHE A 108 -10.86 1.03 8.27
CA PHE A 108 -9.47 1.14 7.85
C PHE A 108 -9.29 2.18 6.75
N LEU A 109 -10.20 2.18 5.79
CA LEU A 109 -10.21 3.19 4.72
C LEU A 109 -10.37 4.60 5.28
N ARG A 110 -11.30 4.82 6.22
CA ARG A 110 -11.45 6.11 6.87
C ARG A 110 -10.15 6.54 7.57
N GLN A 111 -9.49 5.64 8.29
CA GLN A 111 -8.21 5.93 8.94
C GLN A 111 -7.12 6.33 7.94
N LEU A 112 -7.06 5.69 6.77
CA LEU A 112 -6.14 6.09 5.70
C LEU A 112 -6.47 7.51 5.18
N LEU A 113 -7.75 7.83 4.98
CA LEU A 113 -8.19 9.16 4.54
C LEU A 113 -7.91 10.24 5.60
N ASP A 114 -8.14 9.94 6.89
CA ASP A 114 -7.82 10.86 7.99
C ASP A 114 -6.31 11.17 8.02
N MET A 115 -5.46 10.17 7.79
CA MET A 115 -4.00 10.36 7.67
C MET A 115 -3.63 11.25 6.49
N ARG A 116 -4.23 11.05 5.30
CA ARG A 116 -4.02 11.92 4.15
C ARG A 116 -4.35 13.37 4.47
N GLN A 117 -5.56 13.62 5.02
CA GLN A 117 -6.02 14.96 5.36
C GLN A 117 -5.09 15.68 6.36
N MET A 118 -4.42 14.92 7.22
CA MET A 118 -3.44 15.46 8.16
C MET A 118 -2.09 15.74 7.48
N MET A 119 -1.63 14.84 6.62
CA MET A 119 -0.26 14.87 6.07
C MET A 119 -0.12 15.76 4.84
N GLU A 120 -1.03 15.64 3.87
CA GLU A 120 -0.87 16.25 2.55
C GLU A 120 -0.87 17.79 2.57
N PRO A 121 -1.74 18.50 3.32
CA PRO A 121 -1.68 19.95 3.38
C PRO A 121 -0.36 20.47 3.98
N LYS A 122 0.19 19.71 4.95
CA LYS A 122 1.47 20.07 5.56
C LYS A 122 2.62 19.79 4.61
N ALA A 123 2.57 18.68 3.87
CA ALA A 123 3.54 18.37 2.82
C ALA A 123 3.57 19.45 1.73
N ALA A 124 2.41 19.88 1.24
CA ALA A 124 2.29 20.94 0.25
C ALA A 124 2.88 22.27 0.75
N GLY A 125 2.56 22.63 2.00
CA GLY A 125 3.16 23.85 2.62
C GLY A 125 4.68 23.77 2.75
N TRP A 126 5.24 22.61 3.06
CA TRP A 126 6.70 22.40 3.10
C TRP A 126 7.31 22.36 1.70
N ALA A 127 6.64 21.74 0.72
CA ALA A 127 7.06 21.75 -0.68
C ALA A 127 7.21 23.18 -1.21
N ALA A 128 6.23 24.04 -0.94
CA ALA A 128 6.28 25.45 -1.31
C ALA A 128 7.43 26.24 -0.63
N GLN A 129 7.81 25.84 0.60
CA GLN A 129 8.86 26.52 1.37
C GLN A 129 10.27 25.99 1.09
N HIS A 130 10.42 24.71 0.79
CA HIS A 130 11.70 24.00 0.77
C HIS A 130 11.98 23.31 -0.56
N GLY A 131 10.99 23.25 -1.46
CA GLY A 131 11.14 22.66 -2.79
C GLY A 131 12.13 23.44 -3.64
N THR A 132 12.92 22.72 -4.44
CA THR A 132 13.74 23.32 -5.50
C THR A 132 12.90 23.58 -6.74
N ASP A 133 13.37 24.46 -7.64
CA ASP A 133 12.71 24.74 -8.92
C ASP A 133 12.47 23.45 -9.73
N ALA A 134 13.42 22.51 -9.70
CA ALA A 134 13.28 21.21 -10.35
C ALA A 134 12.15 20.37 -9.74
N GLN A 135 12.04 20.36 -8.40
CA GLN A 135 10.97 19.63 -7.71
C GLN A 135 9.60 20.26 -7.97
N HIS A 136 9.52 21.60 -8.07
CA HIS A 136 8.27 22.27 -8.44
C HIS A 136 7.88 21.94 -9.89
N ALA A 137 8.85 21.91 -10.81
CA ALA A 137 8.61 21.47 -12.19
C ALA A 137 8.12 19.99 -12.27
N ASP A 138 8.62 19.11 -11.39
CA ASP A 138 8.14 17.72 -11.29
C ASP A 138 6.66 17.66 -10.84
N ILE A 139 6.24 18.54 -9.90
CA ILE A 139 4.83 18.60 -9.46
C ILE A 139 3.95 19.07 -10.62
N GLU A 140 4.37 20.13 -11.35
CA GLU A 140 3.64 20.63 -12.50
C GLU A 140 3.53 19.59 -13.61
N ALA A 141 4.61 18.88 -13.93
CA ALA A 141 4.61 17.79 -14.91
C ALA A 141 3.65 16.66 -14.50
N ALA A 142 3.60 16.29 -13.22
CA ALA A 142 2.66 15.28 -12.71
C ALA A 142 1.20 15.76 -12.82
N GLN A 143 0.92 17.05 -12.62
CA GLN A 143 -0.40 17.63 -12.82
C GLN A 143 -0.83 17.59 -14.29
N ILE A 144 0.06 17.97 -15.21
CA ILE A 144 -0.20 17.92 -16.66
C ILE A 144 -0.53 16.48 -17.06
N ARG A 145 0.26 15.52 -16.62
CA ARG A 145 0.02 14.09 -16.88
C ARG A 145 -1.35 13.64 -16.38
N MET A 146 -1.77 14.05 -15.19
CA MET A 146 -3.09 13.72 -14.65
C MET A 146 -4.23 14.26 -15.53
N GLU A 147 -4.07 15.44 -16.13
CA GLU A 147 -5.03 16.03 -17.05
C GLU A 147 -5.12 15.23 -18.35
N GLU A 148 -3.98 14.85 -18.92
CA GLU A 148 -3.88 14.07 -20.15
C GLU A 148 -4.48 12.66 -19.99
N GLU A 149 -4.24 12.02 -18.86
CA GLU A 149 -4.68 10.66 -18.55
C GLU A 149 -6.09 10.58 -17.92
N SER A 150 -6.83 11.69 -17.87
CA SER A 150 -8.16 11.76 -17.25
C SER A 150 -9.24 10.85 -17.87
N HIS A 151 -8.99 10.34 -19.06
CA HIS A 151 -9.91 9.47 -19.80
C HIS A 151 -9.86 7.99 -19.38
N SER A 152 -8.80 7.58 -18.68
CA SER A 152 -8.60 6.23 -18.16
C SER A 152 -8.61 6.27 -16.64
N ILE A 153 -9.40 5.42 -16.00
CA ILE A 153 -9.42 5.33 -14.53
C ILE A 153 -8.07 4.86 -14.01
N GLU A 154 -7.47 3.84 -14.64
CA GLU A 154 -6.21 3.25 -14.18
C GLU A 154 -5.04 4.22 -14.32
N ASP A 155 -4.91 4.87 -15.49
CA ASP A 155 -3.82 5.81 -15.77
C ASP A 155 -3.96 7.08 -14.93
N PHE A 156 -5.18 7.61 -14.79
CA PHE A 156 -5.46 8.76 -13.93
C PHE A 156 -5.01 8.52 -12.49
N VAL A 157 -5.31 7.34 -11.96
CA VAL A 157 -4.93 6.96 -10.59
C VAL A 157 -3.43 6.91 -10.38
N VAL A 158 -2.72 6.39 -11.37
CA VAL A 158 -1.25 6.39 -11.35
C VAL A 158 -0.74 7.83 -11.38
N ALA A 159 -1.28 8.67 -12.25
CA ALA A 159 -0.90 10.07 -12.36
C ALA A 159 -1.21 10.84 -11.07
N ASP A 160 -2.38 10.61 -10.47
CA ASP A 160 -2.78 11.19 -9.17
C ASP A 160 -1.80 10.77 -8.04
N ALA A 161 -1.46 9.49 -7.97
CA ALA A 161 -0.48 9.00 -7.00
C ALA A 161 0.92 9.62 -7.22
N LEU A 162 1.34 9.80 -8.47
CA LEU A 162 2.61 10.44 -8.81
C LEU A 162 2.62 11.92 -8.44
N PHE A 163 1.51 12.65 -8.62
CA PHE A 163 1.35 14.03 -8.19
C PHE A 163 1.55 14.17 -6.67
N HIS A 164 0.85 13.37 -5.88
CA HIS A 164 1.01 13.36 -4.43
C HIS A 164 2.43 12.98 -4.00
N ARG A 165 3.08 12.02 -4.70
CA ARG A 165 4.49 11.66 -4.44
C ARG A 165 5.44 12.82 -4.74
N ALA A 166 5.23 13.57 -5.82
CA ALA A 166 6.04 14.73 -6.16
C ALA A 166 5.99 15.79 -5.05
N ILE A 167 4.80 16.06 -4.49
CA ILE A 167 4.63 16.97 -3.36
C ILE A 167 5.39 16.45 -2.12
N LEU A 168 5.28 15.16 -1.79
CA LEU A 168 6.00 14.58 -0.65
C LEU A 168 7.52 14.70 -0.81
N ARG A 169 8.04 14.50 -2.02
CA ARG A 169 9.47 14.65 -2.33
C ARG A 169 9.92 16.11 -2.20
N ALA A 170 9.12 17.04 -2.72
CA ALA A 170 9.42 18.49 -2.65
C ALA A 170 9.32 19.04 -1.22
N ALA A 171 8.61 18.39 -0.32
CA ALA A 171 8.59 18.73 1.10
C ALA A 171 9.96 18.56 1.79
N ASN A 172 10.91 17.86 1.17
CA ASN A 172 12.27 17.62 1.67
C ASN A 172 12.32 17.08 3.11
N ASN A 173 11.35 16.22 3.46
CA ASN A 173 11.24 15.53 4.75
C ASN A 173 11.24 14.01 4.52
N GLU A 174 12.39 13.37 4.77
CA GLU A 174 12.57 11.93 4.54
C GLU A 174 11.59 11.05 5.34
N ILE A 175 11.24 11.48 6.55
CA ILE A 175 10.28 10.73 7.39
C ILE A 175 8.89 10.79 6.77
N LEU A 176 8.47 11.96 6.31
CA LEU A 176 7.19 12.12 5.63
C LEU A 176 7.16 11.32 4.32
N LEU A 177 8.24 11.38 3.54
CA LEU A 177 8.37 10.61 2.30
C LEU A 177 8.29 9.10 2.56
N SER A 178 8.86 8.60 3.67
CA SER A 178 8.76 7.17 4.02
C SER A 178 7.33 6.68 4.26
N MET A 179 6.38 7.61 4.46
CA MET A 179 4.96 7.30 4.65
C MET A 179 4.14 7.36 3.33
N GLU A 180 4.76 7.52 2.18
CA GLU A 180 4.07 7.60 0.88
C GLU A 180 3.14 6.40 0.61
N GLY A 181 3.48 5.21 1.15
CA GLY A 181 2.65 4.01 1.06
C GLY A 181 1.25 4.17 1.66
N VAL A 182 1.10 5.00 2.69
CA VAL A 182 -0.22 5.34 3.27
C VAL A 182 -1.07 6.10 2.26
N ILE A 183 -0.46 7.08 1.56
CA ILE A 183 -1.14 7.88 0.54
C ILE A 183 -1.53 7.00 -0.65
N PHE A 184 -0.60 6.19 -1.17
CA PHE A 184 -0.89 5.27 -2.26
C PHE A 184 -2.01 4.28 -1.91
N SER A 185 -1.98 3.70 -0.71
CA SER A 185 -3.04 2.80 -0.25
C SER A 185 -4.39 3.50 -0.16
N ALA A 186 -4.43 4.73 0.32
CA ALA A 186 -5.66 5.50 0.40
C ALA A 186 -6.21 5.85 -0.99
N LEU A 187 -5.36 6.32 -1.91
CA LEU A 187 -5.72 6.62 -3.29
C LEU A 187 -6.26 5.37 -4.00
N LEU A 188 -5.49 4.29 -4.03
CA LEU A 188 -5.88 3.04 -4.67
C LEU A 188 -7.14 2.40 -4.06
N SER A 189 -7.39 2.62 -2.75
CA SER A 189 -8.61 2.15 -2.10
C SER A 189 -9.83 3.01 -2.44
N SER A 190 -9.66 4.33 -2.54
CA SER A 190 -10.77 5.25 -2.84
C SER A 190 -11.36 5.01 -4.22
N ILE A 191 -10.52 4.66 -5.19
CA ILE A 191 -10.94 4.34 -6.55
C ILE A 191 -11.90 3.16 -6.60
N ARG A 192 -11.66 2.13 -5.79
CA ARG A 192 -12.59 0.98 -5.72
C ARG A 192 -13.99 1.38 -5.26
N LEU A 193 -14.11 2.49 -4.52
CA LEU A 193 -15.36 2.94 -3.91
C LEU A 193 -16.04 4.07 -4.69
N THR A 194 -15.29 4.96 -5.29
CA THR A 194 -15.81 6.21 -5.87
C THR A 194 -15.69 6.29 -7.39
N ASN A 195 -14.60 5.82 -7.98
CA ASN A 195 -14.35 6.01 -9.41
C ASN A 195 -14.84 4.82 -10.24
N ARG A 196 -16.13 4.80 -10.52
CA ARG A 196 -16.72 3.89 -11.50
C ARG A 196 -16.89 4.54 -12.88
N ASP A 197 -16.66 5.84 -12.97
CA ASP A 197 -16.87 6.64 -14.18
C ASP A 197 -15.68 7.59 -14.40
N PRO A 198 -14.97 7.52 -15.54
CA PRO A 198 -13.85 8.43 -15.86
C PRO A 198 -14.22 9.92 -15.78
N ARG A 199 -15.52 10.26 -15.94
CA ARG A 199 -15.98 11.66 -15.81
C ARG A 199 -15.80 12.22 -14.40
N GLU A 200 -15.74 11.37 -13.38
CA GLU A 200 -15.48 11.77 -11.99
C GLU A 200 -14.02 12.23 -11.82
N ASN A 201 -13.07 11.67 -12.60
CA ASN A 201 -11.66 12.07 -12.60
C ASN A 201 -11.51 13.55 -12.95
N ALA A 202 -12.19 14.01 -14.00
CA ALA A 202 -12.12 15.39 -14.46
C ALA A 202 -12.59 16.40 -13.39
N SER A 203 -13.47 15.99 -12.47
CA SER A 203 -14.00 16.85 -11.40
C SER A 203 -12.95 17.17 -10.33
N SER A 204 -11.93 16.31 -10.14
CA SER A 204 -10.88 16.50 -9.14
C SER A 204 -9.72 17.38 -9.62
N ILE A 205 -9.46 17.44 -10.93
CA ILE A 205 -8.35 18.20 -11.53
C ILE A 205 -8.29 19.67 -11.08
N PRO A 206 -9.41 20.44 -11.05
CA PRO A 206 -9.38 21.82 -10.59
C PRO A 206 -8.94 22.00 -9.14
N PHE A 207 -9.11 20.98 -8.30
CA PHE A 207 -8.65 21.02 -6.91
C PHE A 207 -7.14 20.81 -6.81
N HIS A 208 -6.58 19.92 -7.63
CA HIS A 208 -5.13 19.71 -7.71
C HIS A 208 -4.41 20.94 -8.23
N ARG A 209 -4.95 21.62 -9.27
CA ARG A 209 -4.39 22.90 -9.76
C ARG A 209 -4.28 23.99 -8.72
N LYS A 210 -5.13 24.01 -7.69
CA LYS A 210 -5.05 25.01 -6.61
C LYS A 210 -3.89 24.76 -5.66
N VAL A 211 -3.22 23.63 -5.75
CA VAL A 211 -2.06 23.29 -4.91
C VAL A 211 -0.77 23.84 -5.54
N LEU A 212 -0.75 24.02 -6.88
CA LEU A 212 0.34 24.67 -7.61
C LEU A 212 0.38 26.18 -7.31
#